data_e51b275f7995d8e3351b79acc0d73ee9
#
_entry.id   e51b275f7995d8e3351b79acc0d73ee9
#
_cell.length_a   1.000
_cell.length_b   1.000
_cell.length_c   1.000
_cell.angle_alpha   90.00
_cell.angle_beta   90.00
_cell.angle_gamma   90.00
#
_symmetry.space_group_name_H-M   'P 1'
#
loop_
_entity.id
_entity.type
_entity.pdbx_description
1 polymer ?
#
loop_
_entity_poly.entity_id
_entity_poly.type
_entity_poly.pdbx_seq_one_letter_code
_entity_poly.pdbx_strand_id
1 'polypeptide(L)'
;PYQAAAVEAIVKRTQGVVVMPCGSGKTETALAAVAQIGQPTLWLTHTQDLLRQSLDRARTRLGLTAGQYGEIGGGKAALGSHITFATVQTLARRELDEIVHRFGMVVVDECHHCFANPQASAQFERVIRQFPARWRIGLTATAYRQDGLLPTMHMVLGPCIYRMEQAELSCLGMTVTPVVHMQDTAFAASLPDAPRIDFGELLAALTADGERNRRIVDDLRALLEAGRQAIVLSARIAHLERLMELLGDDGARMITGATRPRERKAALEDMAAGRARVLFASYNLAKEGLDLPGVSLLVLATPQRDQAVIRQAVGRIMRPGPGKAGALVLDYVD
;
A
#
# COMPACT_ATOMS: atom_id res chain seq x y z
N PRO A 1 0.01 -5.76 22.69
CA PRO A 1 -0.48 -4.65 23.56
C PRO A 1 -1.04 -3.48 22.75
N TYR A 2 -0.31 -2.94 21.75
CA TYR A 2 -0.73 -1.77 20.99
C TYR A 2 -2.00 -2.00 20.13
N GLN A 3 -2.16 -3.18 19.55
CA GLN A 3 -3.36 -3.53 18.77
C GLN A 3 -4.59 -3.60 19.69
N ALA A 4 -4.45 -4.14 20.90
CA ALA A 4 -5.54 -4.17 21.88
C ALA A 4 -5.96 -2.76 22.29
N ALA A 5 -5.03 -1.84 22.50
CA ALA A 5 -5.32 -0.44 22.80
C ALA A 5 -6.05 0.26 21.62
N ALA A 6 -5.64 -0.04 20.37
CA ALA A 6 -6.33 0.48 19.19
C ALA A 6 -7.75 -0.08 19.05
N VAL A 7 -7.97 -1.38 19.32
CA VAL A 7 -9.30 -2.01 19.33
C VAL A 7 -10.18 -1.34 20.40
N GLU A 8 -9.65 -1.15 21.61
CA GLU A 8 -10.37 -0.49 22.69
C GLU A 8 -10.80 0.94 22.32
N ALA A 9 -9.90 1.70 21.65
CA ALA A 9 -10.21 3.03 21.15
C ALA A 9 -11.34 3.01 20.12
N ILE A 10 -11.33 2.05 19.19
CA ILE A 10 -12.41 1.86 18.19
C ILE A 10 -13.77 1.59 18.88
N VAL A 11 -13.77 0.65 19.81
CA VAL A 11 -15.01 0.24 20.50
C VAL A 11 -15.60 1.40 21.29
N LYS A 12 -14.76 2.14 22.04
CA LYS A 12 -15.19 3.24 22.92
C LYS A 12 -15.59 4.51 22.17
N ARG A 13 -14.82 4.88 21.13
CA ARG A 13 -15.01 6.17 20.43
C ARG A 13 -16.04 6.13 19.33
N THR A 14 -16.35 4.97 18.80
CA THR A 14 -17.31 4.69 17.74
C THR A 14 -17.00 5.34 16.38
N GLN A 15 -16.46 6.54 16.35
CA GLN A 15 -16.11 7.25 15.10
C GLN A 15 -14.71 7.85 15.21
N GLY A 16 -13.91 7.70 14.16
CA GLY A 16 -12.61 8.30 14.09
C GLY A 16 -11.61 7.56 13.18
N VAL A 17 -10.39 8.08 13.18
CA VAL A 17 -9.29 7.56 12.37
C VAL A 17 -8.26 6.90 13.26
N VAL A 18 -7.88 5.69 12.88
CA VAL A 18 -6.78 4.93 13.48
C VAL A 18 -5.56 5.08 12.59
N VAL A 19 -4.52 5.67 13.13
CA VAL A 19 -3.24 5.91 12.45
C VAL A 19 -2.22 4.92 12.97
N MET A 20 -1.80 4.00 12.11
CA MET A 20 -0.80 2.99 12.46
C MET A 20 0.15 2.77 11.28
N PRO A 21 1.47 2.60 11.51
CA PRO A 21 2.45 2.43 10.45
C PRO A 21 2.19 1.23 9.54
N CYS A 22 2.86 1.19 8.38
CA CYS A 22 2.91 -0.01 7.56
C CYS A 22 3.53 -1.18 8.35
N GLY A 23 2.94 -2.37 8.23
CA GLY A 23 3.42 -3.55 8.96
C GLY A 23 2.90 -3.70 10.39
N SER A 24 2.19 -2.71 10.95
CA SER A 24 1.63 -2.76 12.32
C SER A 24 0.41 -3.70 12.47
N GLY A 25 -0.13 -4.24 11.37
CA GLY A 25 -1.35 -5.05 11.42
C GLY A 25 -2.63 -4.24 11.56
N LYS A 26 -2.74 -3.10 10.87
CA LYS A 26 -3.97 -2.27 10.83
C LYS A 26 -5.23 -3.07 10.50
N THR A 27 -5.14 -3.88 9.43
CA THR A 27 -6.26 -4.72 8.99
C THR A 27 -6.66 -5.72 10.06
N GLU A 28 -5.69 -6.40 10.68
CA GLU A 28 -5.92 -7.35 11.78
C GLU A 28 -6.54 -6.66 12.99
N THR A 29 -6.09 -5.45 13.33
CA THR A 29 -6.64 -4.64 14.42
C THR A 29 -8.11 -4.29 14.16
N ALA A 30 -8.43 -3.84 12.96
CA ALA A 30 -9.81 -3.52 12.60
C ALA A 30 -10.70 -4.77 12.54
N LEU A 31 -10.21 -5.89 12.04
CA LEU A 31 -10.94 -7.18 12.05
C LEU A 31 -11.21 -7.66 13.48
N ALA A 32 -10.28 -7.48 14.41
CA ALA A 32 -10.50 -7.77 15.82
C ALA A 32 -11.59 -6.87 16.42
N ALA A 33 -11.61 -5.58 16.07
CA ALA A 33 -12.68 -4.67 16.49
C ALA A 33 -14.04 -5.07 15.88
N VAL A 34 -14.09 -5.47 14.61
CA VAL A 34 -15.31 -5.99 13.96
C VAL A 34 -15.84 -7.20 14.72
N ALA A 35 -14.97 -8.16 15.07
CA ALA A 35 -15.36 -9.35 15.83
C ALA A 35 -15.88 -8.99 17.22
N GLN A 36 -15.24 -8.05 17.92
CA GLN A 36 -15.65 -7.63 19.26
C GLN A 36 -16.97 -6.83 19.26
N ILE A 37 -17.19 -5.97 18.26
CA ILE A 37 -18.40 -5.16 18.12
C ILE A 37 -19.60 -6.03 17.68
N GLY A 38 -19.37 -7.06 16.86
CA GLY A 38 -20.39 -8.03 16.45
C GLY A 38 -21.51 -7.45 15.59
N GLN A 39 -21.27 -6.32 14.92
CA GLN A 39 -22.27 -5.69 14.03
C GLN A 39 -21.98 -6.02 12.56
N PRO A 40 -23.02 -6.19 11.73
CA PRO A 40 -22.82 -6.28 10.30
C PRO A 40 -21.97 -5.10 9.81
N THR A 41 -20.88 -5.40 9.13
CA THR A 41 -19.82 -4.43 8.79
C THR A 41 -19.72 -4.25 7.28
N LEU A 42 -19.68 -2.99 6.82
CA LEU A 42 -19.28 -2.64 5.47
C LEU A 42 -17.78 -2.27 5.48
N TRP A 43 -16.97 -3.03 4.74
CA TRP A 43 -15.54 -2.77 4.58
C TRP A 43 -15.27 -2.12 3.23
N LEU A 44 -14.79 -0.89 3.26
CA LEU A 44 -14.53 -0.08 2.07
C LEU A 44 -13.05 0.02 1.76
N THR A 45 -12.71 -0.13 0.49
CA THR A 45 -11.38 0.09 -0.05
C THR A 45 -11.45 0.99 -1.28
N HIS A 46 -10.31 1.52 -1.71
CA HIS A 46 -10.25 2.34 -2.93
C HIS A 46 -9.86 1.53 -4.18
N THR A 47 -9.35 0.28 -4.04
CA THR A 47 -9.04 -0.60 -5.16
C THR A 47 -9.58 -2.02 -4.96
N GLN A 48 -9.75 -2.74 -6.08
CA GLN A 48 -10.19 -4.14 -6.07
C GLN A 48 -9.12 -5.07 -5.47
N ASP A 49 -7.84 -4.76 -5.64
CA ASP A 49 -6.75 -5.57 -5.11
C ASP A 49 -6.71 -5.49 -3.58
N LEU A 50 -6.88 -4.30 -3.00
CA LEU A 50 -7.01 -4.14 -1.55
C LEU A 50 -8.27 -4.81 -1.01
N LEU A 51 -9.39 -4.75 -1.76
CA LEU A 51 -10.61 -5.42 -1.39
C LEU A 51 -10.37 -6.93 -1.25
N ARG A 52 -9.76 -7.56 -2.25
CA ARG A 52 -9.48 -9.00 -2.24
C ARG A 52 -8.56 -9.38 -1.10
N GLN A 53 -7.50 -8.60 -0.85
CA GLN A 53 -6.58 -8.85 0.26
C GLN A 53 -7.27 -8.75 1.62
N SER A 54 -8.10 -7.72 1.83
CA SER A 54 -8.85 -7.54 3.08
C SER A 54 -9.87 -8.65 3.27
N LEU A 55 -10.54 -9.09 2.20
CA LEU A 55 -11.48 -10.20 2.21
C LEU A 55 -10.78 -11.52 2.56
N ASP A 56 -9.65 -11.84 1.91
CA ASP A 56 -8.91 -13.08 2.18
C ASP A 56 -8.36 -13.11 3.61
N ARG A 57 -7.89 -11.97 4.12
CA ARG A 57 -7.48 -11.84 5.52
C ARG A 57 -8.64 -12.03 6.48
N ALA A 58 -9.79 -11.40 6.22
CA ALA A 58 -10.97 -11.57 7.06
C ALA A 58 -11.43 -13.02 7.11
N ARG A 59 -11.49 -13.70 5.96
CA ARG A 59 -11.83 -15.12 5.91
C ARG A 59 -10.88 -15.97 6.73
N THR A 60 -9.59 -15.76 6.60
CA THR A 60 -8.57 -16.53 7.31
C THR A 60 -8.56 -16.23 8.80
N ARG A 61 -8.61 -14.94 9.19
CA ARG A 61 -8.48 -14.52 10.60
C ARG A 61 -9.73 -14.73 11.42
N LEU A 62 -10.90 -14.54 10.82
CA LEU A 62 -12.19 -14.70 11.49
C LEU A 62 -12.85 -16.06 11.23
N GLY A 63 -12.25 -16.92 10.42
CA GLY A 63 -12.81 -18.23 10.08
C GLY A 63 -14.15 -18.15 9.34
N LEU A 64 -14.36 -17.10 8.51
CA LEU A 64 -15.65 -16.84 7.88
C LEU A 64 -16.00 -17.90 6.83
N THR A 65 -17.22 -18.42 6.93
CA THR A 65 -17.81 -19.37 5.98
C THR A 65 -18.66 -18.66 4.92
N ALA A 66 -19.12 -19.41 3.91
CA ALA A 66 -20.00 -18.86 2.88
C ALA A 66 -21.27 -18.25 3.49
N GLY A 67 -21.69 -17.10 2.99
CA GLY A 67 -22.83 -16.32 3.52
C GLY A 67 -22.48 -15.38 4.67
N GLN A 68 -21.39 -15.59 5.41
CA GLN A 68 -20.94 -14.68 6.46
C GLN A 68 -20.17 -13.47 5.89
N TYR A 69 -19.57 -13.63 4.73
CA TYR A 69 -18.93 -12.54 3.99
C TYR A 69 -19.58 -12.35 2.61
N GLY A 70 -19.52 -11.13 2.11
CA GLY A 70 -20.04 -10.74 0.81
C GLY A 70 -19.12 -9.78 0.07
N GLU A 71 -19.39 -9.59 -1.22
CA GLU A 71 -18.63 -8.68 -2.08
C GLU A 71 -19.58 -7.90 -3.01
N ILE A 72 -19.43 -6.58 -3.02
CA ILE A 72 -20.11 -5.69 -3.96
C ILE A 72 -19.05 -5.08 -4.89
N GLY A 73 -18.95 -5.60 -6.12
CA GLY A 73 -17.98 -5.17 -7.10
C GLY A 73 -17.61 -6.29 -8.06
N GLY A 74 -16.93 -5.96 -9.17
CA GLY A 74 -16.49 -6.97 -10.13
C GLY A 74 -17.62 -7.87 -10.69
N GLY A 75 -18.83 -7.33 -10.88
CA GLY A 75 -20.01 -8.10 -11.29
C GLY A 75 -20.76 -8.80 -10.16
N LYS A 76 -20.28 -8.73 -8.93
CA LYS A 76 -20.92 -9.32 -7.75
C LYS A 76 -21.78 -8.29 -7.00
N ALA A 77 -22.84 -8.77 -6.33
CA ALA A 77 -23.72 -7.98 -5.46
C ALA A 77 -24.20 -8.83 -4.27
N ALA A 78 -23.28 -9.56 -3.64
CA ALA A 78 -23.58 -10.44 -2.51
C ALA A 78 -23.33 -9.71 -1.19
N LEU A 79 -24.31 -9.72 -0.30
CA LEU A 79 -24.18 -9.24 1.07
C LEU A 79 -23.80 -10.38 1.99
N GLY A 80 -22.81 -10.15 2.86
CA GLY A 80 -22.48 -11.06 3.94
C GLY A 80 -23.28 -10.74 5.20
N SER A 81 -23.60 -11.74 5.99
CA SER A 81 -24.29 -11.53 7.27
C SER A 81 -23.40 -10.86 8.32
N HIS A 82 -22.07 -10.99 8.21
CA HIS A 82 -21.11 -10.43 9.15
C HIS A 82 -20.32 -9.27 8.54
N ILE A 83 -19.80 -9.45 7.32
CA ILE A 83 -18.96 -8.44 6.68
C ILE A 83 -19.17 -8.41 5.16
N THR A 84 -19.33 -7.24 4.60
CA THR A 84 -19.45 -7.02 3.16
C THR A 84 -18.33 -6.11 2.69
N PHE A 85 -17.60 -6.53 1.67
CA PHE A 85 -16.51 -5.78 1.08
C PHE A 85 -16.95 -5.04 -0.18
N ALA A 86 -16.59 -3.78 -0.31
CA ALA A 86 -16.89 -2.98 -1.49
C ALA A 86 -15.80 -1.96 -1.78
N THR A 87 -15.72 -1.51 -3.04
CA THR A 87 -14.96 -0.28 -3.33
C THR A 87 -15.88 0.92 -3.31
N VAL A 88 -15.34 2.07 -2.89
CA VAL A 88 -16.09 3.34 -2.87
C VAL A 88 -16.65 3.68 -4.24
N GLN A 89 -15.86 3.46 -5.31
CA GLN A 89 -16.25 3.72 -6.69
C GLN A 89 -17.42 2.85 -7.16
N THR A 90 -17.49 1.61 -6.67
CA THR A 90 -18.61 0.71 -6.98
C THR A 90 -19.90 1.20 -6.31
N LEU A 91 -19.82 1.57 -5.03
CA LEU A 91 -21.00 2.06 -4.30
C LEU A 91 -21.50 3.41 -4.83
N ALA A 92 -20.57 4.29 -5.24
CA ALA A 92 -20.93 5.59 -5.78
C ALA A 92 -21.74 5.55 -7.10
N ARG A 93 -21.76 4.41 -7.78
CA ARG A 93 -22.49 4.17 -9.05
C ARG A 93 -23.78 3.37 -8.86
N ARG A 94 -24.18 3.09 -7.62
CA ARG A 94 -25.35 2.28 -7.29
C ARG A 94 -26.34 3.07 -6.45
N GLU A 95 -27.60 2.68 -6.53
CA GLU A 95 -28.59 3.01 -5.53
C GLU A 95 -28.31 2.16 -4.29
N LEU A 96 -28.31 2.78 -3.12
CA LEU A 96 -27.89 2.16 -1.87
C LEU A 96 -29.04 1.97 -0.87
N ASP A 97 -30.23 2.46 -1.17
CA ASP A 97 -31.39 2.52 -0.25
C ASP A 97 -31.71 1.18 0.39
N GLU A 98 -31.59 0.09 -0.37
CA GLU A 98 -31.86 -1.27 0.12
C GLU A 98 -30.81 -1.80 1.12
N ILE A 99 -29.61 -1.22 1.13
CA ILE A 99 -28.49 -1.75 1.92
C ILE A 99 -27.99 -0.81 3.00
N VAL A 100 -28.31 0.49 2.96
CA VAL A 100 -27.73 1.49 3.89
C VAL A 100 -28.01 1.19 5.36
N HIS A 101 -29.19 0.62 5.67
CA HIS A 101 -29.58 0.29 7.05
C HIS A 101 -29.09 -1.08 7.52
N ARG A 102 -28.39 -1.84 6.68
CA ARG A 102 -27.94 -3.20 7.03
C ARG A 102 -26.63 -3.23 7.81
N PHE A 103 -25.91 -2.11 7.89
CA PHE A 103 -24.60 -2.06 8.50
C PHE A 103 -24.58 -1.19 9.76
N GLY A 104 -24.22 -1.78 10.88
CA GLY A 104 -23.97 -1.06 12.13
C GLY A 104 -22.56 -0.48 12.21
N MET A 105 -21.65 -0.97 11.37
CA MET A 105 -20.26 -0.52 11.31
C MET A 105 -19.79 -0.32 9.86
N VAL A 106 -19.01 0.74 9.64
CA VAL A 106 -18.29 1.00 8.38
C VAL A 106 -16.81 1.15 8.68
N VAL A 107 -15.98 0.37 8.01
CA VAL A 107 -14.52 0.46 8.04
C VAL A 107 -14.02 0.95 6.69
N VAL A 108 -13.13 1.93 6.68
CA VAL A 108 -12.50 2.48 5.47
C VAL A 108 -11.02 2.22 5.52
N ASP A 109 -10.54 1.26 4.75
CA ASP A 109 -9.13 0.91 4.70
C ASP A 109 -8.36 1.86 3.79
N GLU A 110 -7.15 2.25 4.21
CA GLU A 110 -6.30 3.27 3.59
C GLU A 110 -7.11 4.55 3.25
N CYS A 111 -7.85 5.04 4.24
CA CYS A 111 -8.83 6.12 4.09
C CYS A 111 -8.26 7.42 3.50
N HIS A 112 -6.94 7.66 3.61
CA HIS A 112 -6.29 8.81 3.01
C HIS A 112 -6.44 8.87 1.47
N HIS A 113 -6.61 7.72 0.80
CA HIS A 113 -6.87 7.68 -0.65
C HIS A 113 -8.27 8.17 -1.01
N CYS A 114 -9.24 8.03 -0.12
CA CYS A 114 -10.59 8.55 -0.33
C CYS A 114 -10.64 10.08 -0.37
N PHE A 115 -9.60 10.73 0.10
CA PHE A 115 -9.44 12.19 0.12
C PHE A 115 -8.27 12.66 -0.76
N ALA A 116 -7.89 11.87 -1.76
CA ALA A 116 -6.73 12.13 -2.61
C ALA A 116 -6.85 13.42 -3.46
N ASN A 117 -8.05 13.80 -3.80
CA ASN A 117 -8.39 15.03 -4.51
C ASN A 117 -9.84 15.43 -4.20
N PRO A 118 -10.28 16.65 -4.57
CA PRO A 118 -11.64 17.11 -4.28
C PRO A 118 -12.75 16.21 -4.84
N GLN A 119 -12.57 15.62 -6.03
CA GLN A 119 -13.57 14.75 -6.65
C GLN A 119 -13.69 13.41 -5.88
N ALA A 120 -12.56 12.80 -5.52
CA ALA A 120 -12.56 11.58 -4.71
C ALA A 120 -13.19 11.83 -3.32
N SER A 121 -12.87 12.97 -2.71
CA SER A 121 -13.42 13.40 -1.42
C SER A 121 -14.94 13.56 -1.48
N ALA A 122 -15.45 14.27 -2.48
CA ALA A 122 -16.89 14.48 -2.67
C ALA A 122 -17.63 13.15 -2.95
N GLN A 123 -17.04 12.27 -3.75
CA GLN A 123 -17.59 10.95 -4.04
C GLN A 123 -17.66 10.08 -2.78
N PHE A 124 -16.58 10.05 -2.00
CA PHE A 124 -16.52 9.31 -0.75
C PHE A 124 -17.52 9.83 0.28
N GLU A 125 -17.55 11.14 0.48
CA GLU A 125 -18.47 11.80 1.40
C GLU A 125 -19.94 11.49 1.05
N ARG A 126 -20.30 11.57 -0.24
CA ARG A 126 -21.65 11.22 -0.71
C ARG A 126 -22.02 9.77 -0.39
N VAL A 127 -21.08 8.83 -0.53
CA VAL A 127 -21.32 7.41 -0.22
C VAL A 127 -21.46 7.22 1.29
N ILE A 128 -20.49 7.69 2.06
CA ILE A 128 -20.42 7.44 3.51
C ILE A 128 -21.59 8.05 4.28
N ARG A 129 -22.05 9.24 3.90
CA ARG A 129 -23.15 9.93 4.58
C ARG A 129 -24.49 9.20 4.46
N GLN A 130 -24.64 8.29 3.50
CA GLN A 130 -25.86 7.49 3.36
C GLN A 130 -25.97 6.37 4.41
N PHE A 131 -24.83 5.92 4.97
CA PHE A 131 -24.82 4.82 5.94
C PHE A 131 -25.01 5.36 7.37
N PRO A 132 -26.13 5.09 8.05
CA PRO A 132 -26.36 5.51 9.43
C PRO A 132 -25.64 4.62 10.45
N ALA A 133 -24.47 4.11 10.09
CA ALA A 133 -23.69 3.23 10.94
C ALA A 133 -23.20 3.97 12.19
N ARG A 134 -23.34 3.34 13.35
CA ARG A 134 -22.83 3.87 14.61
C ARG A 134 -21.30 3.93 14.62
N TRP A 135 -20.64 2.87 14.14
CA TRP A 135 -19.18 2.82 14.06
C TRP A 135 -18.72 3.21 12.66
N ARG A 136 -17.91 4.26 12.57
CA ARG A 136 -17.24 4.73 11.35
C ARG A 136 -15.77 4.87 11.59
N ILE A 137 -14.98 3.95 11.07
CA ILE A 137 -13.55 3.85 11.35
C ILE A 137 -12.75 3.97 10.08
N GLY A 138 -11.86 4.96 10.03
CA GLY A 138 -10.82 5.09 9.01
C GLY A 138 -9.53 4.46 9.47
N LEU A 139 -8.87 3.71 8.59
CA LEU A 139 -7.53 3.15 8.83
C LEU A 139 -6.54 3.83 7.87
N THR A 140 -5.40 4.27 8.38
CA THR A 140 -4.35 4.84 7.54
C THR A 140 -2.96 4.63 8.14
N ALA A 141 -1.95 4.53 7.29
CA ALA A 141 -0.55 4.58 7.71
C ALA A 141 -0.01 6.02 7.77
N THR A 142 -0.65 6.96 7.09
CA THR A 142 -0.21 8.34 6.94
C THR A 142 -1.26 9.30 7.50
N ALA A 143 -0.92 9.91 8.65
CA ALA A 143 -1.77 10.94 9.26
C ALA A 143 -1.53 12.34 8.69
N TYR A 144 -0.49 12.50 7.89
CA TYR A 144 -0.06 13.80 7.37
C TYR A 144 -0.26 13.88 5.86
N ARG A 145 -0.88 14.96 5.41
CA ARG A 145 -1.02 15.30 3.99
C ARG A 145 -0.62 16.76 3.79
N GLN A 146 0.16 16.98 2.75
CA GLN A 146 0.60 18.33 2.37
C GLN A 146 -0.49 19.17 1.68
N ASP A 147 -1.57 18.53 1.22
CA ASP A 147 -2.63 19.15 0.42
C ASP A 147 -3.79 19.74 1.21
N GLY A 148 -3.72 19.78 2.55
CA GLY A 148 -4.74 20.38 3.41
C GLY A 148 -6.08 19.63 3.50
N LEU A 149 -6.23 18.45 2.87
CA LEU A 149 -7.49 17.67 2.90
C LEU A 149 -7.68 16.83 4.17
N LEU A 150 -6.74 16.89 5.11
CA LEU A 150 -6.86 16.22 6.42
C LEU A 150 -8.10 16.65 7.21
N PRO A 151 -8.48 17.94 7.26
CA PRO A 151 -9.70 18.37 7.94
C PRO A 151 -10.96 17.73 7.36
N THR A 152 -11.08 17.58 6.04
CA THR A 152 -12.21 16.92 5.39
C THR A 152 -12.37 15.46 5.82
N MET A 153 -11.25 14.73 5.91
CA MET A 153 -11.26 13.35 6.41
C MET A 153 -11.79 13.28 7.84
N HIS A 154 -11.35 14.20 8.72
CA HIS A 154 -11.83 14.26 10.10
C HIS A 154 -13.29 14.70 10.21
N MET A 155 -13.79 15.55 9.31
CA MET A 155 -15.21 15.93 9.26
C MET A 155 -16.13 14.74 8.90
N VAL A 156 -15.64 13.82 8.09
CA VAL A 156 -16.44 12.68 7.60
C VAL A 156 -16.30 11.45 8.49
N LEU A 157 -15.10 11.14 8.95
CA LEU A 157 -14.79 9.92 9.72
C LEU A 157 -14.66 10.18 11.23
N GLY A 158 -14.44 11.43 11.66
CA GLY A 158 -14.15 11.78 13.04
C GLY A 158 -12.65 12.03 13.30
N PRO A 159 -12.30 12.41 14.53
CA PRO A 159 -10.91 12.74 14.89
C PRO A 159 -10.00 11.52 14.89
N CYS A 160 -8.68 11.75 15.00
CA CYS A 160 -7.73 10.67 15.28
C CYS A 160 -8.00 10.11 16.69
N ILE A 161 -8.43 8.86 16.76
CA ILE A 161 -8.79 8.17 18.04
C ILE A 161 -7.67 7.27 18.55
N TYR A 162 -6.74 6.90 17.70
CA TYR A 162 -5.54 6.15 18.06
C TYR A 162 -4.42 6.48 17.08
N ARG A 163 -3.22 6.67 17.62
CA ARG A 163 -2.01 6.91 16.83
C ARG A 163 -0.86 6.09 17.39
N MET A 164 -0.09 5.50 16.48
CA MET A 164 1.17 4.83 16.76
C MET A 164 2.20 5.32 15.74
N GLU A 165 3.39 5.66 16.21
CA GLU A 165 4.48 6.08 15.34
C GLU A 165 5.38 4.89 14.93
N GLN A 166 6.08 5.04 13.80
CA GLN A 166 6.98 4.00 13.29
C GLN A 166 8.09 3.63 14.30
N ALA A 167 8.59 4.63 15.03
CA ALA A 167 9.62 4.43 16.05
C ALA A 167 9.15 3.50 17.17
N GLU A 168 7.90 3.66 17.63
CA GLU A 168 7.32 2.79 18.65
C GLU A 168 7.23 1.33 18.17
N LEU A 169 6.82 1.13 16.91
CA LEU A 169 6.72 -0.19 16.31
C LEU A 169 8.11 -0.86 16.18
N SER A 170 9.13 -0.08 15.85
CA SER A 170 10.53 -0.54 15.79
C SER A 170 11.07 -0.88 17.17
N CYS A 171 10.79 -0.08 18.20
CA CYS A 171 11.17 -0.37 19.59
C CYS A 171 10.56 -1.68 20.12
N LEU A 172 9.38 -2.05 19.63
CA LEU A 172 8.73 -3.32 19.95
C LEU A 172 9.30 -4.52 19.16
N GLY A 173 10.31 -4.32 18.32
CA GLY A 173 10.88 -5.38 17.49
C GLY A 173 9.93 -5.92 16.40
N MET A 174 8.82 -5.23 16.15
CA MET A 174 7.79 -5.66 15.18
C MET A 174 8.13 -5.27 13.75
N THR A 175 9.16 -4.45 13.56
CA THR A 175 9.71 -4.08 12.26
C THR A 175 11.22 -4.01 12.31
N VAL A 176 11.85 -4.26 11.17
CA VAL A 176 13.29 -4.09 10.99
C VAL A 176 13.55 -2.64 10.59
N THR A 177 14.47 -1.95 11.28
CA THR A 177 14.85 -0.59 10.90
C THR A 177 15.60 -0.61 9.56
N PRO A 178 15.17 0.13 8.54
CA PRO A 178 15.85 0.17 7.26
C PRO A 178 17.09 1.06 7.35
N VAL A 179 18.18 0.62 6.70
CA VAL A 179 19.34 1.46 6.42
C VAL A 179 19.15 2.05 5.03
N VAL A 180 19.32 3.35 4.89
CA VAL A 180 19.22 4.05 3.60
C VAL A 180 20.64 4.40 3.14
N HIS A 181 21.03 3.90 1.99
CA HIS A 181 22.27 4.27 1.31
C HIS A 181 21.90 5.20 0.15
N MET A 182 22.33 6.45 0.26
CA MET A 182 22.32 7.40 -0.84
C MET A 182 23.49 7.08 -1.76
N GLN A 183 23.22 6.88 -3.03
CA GLN A 183 24.22 6.53 -4.04
C GLN A 183 24.35 7.71 -5.02
N ASP A 184 25.47 8.38 -5.01
CA ASP A 184 25.74 9.43 -6.00
C ASP A 184 25.96 8.80 -7.39
N THR A 185 25.37 9.42 -8.41
CA THR A 185 25.59 9.03 -9.80
C THR A 185 26.40 10.10 -10.54
N ALA A 186 26.96 9.74 -11.68
CA ALA A 186 27.64 10.71 -12.55
C ALA A 186 26.69 11.39 -13.55
N PHE A 187 25.37 11.13 -13.42
CA PHE A 187 24.37 11.72 -14.32
C PHE A 187 24.35 13.25 -14.18
N ALA A 188 24.57 13.91 -15.30
CA ALA A 188 24.41 15.36 -15.42
C ALA A 188 23.47 15.66 -16.60
N ALA A 189 22.33 16.25 -16.31
CA ALA A 189 21.41 16.63 -17.37
C ALA A 189 21.94 17.86 -18.12
N SER A 190 22.24 17.71 -19.40
CA SER A 190 22.41 18.83 -20.31
C SER A 190 21.02 19.39 -20.64
N LEU A 191 20.52 20.28 -19.78
CA LEU A 191 19.24 20.94 -19.99
C LEU A 191 19.47 22.26 -20.72
N PRO A 192 18.66 22.60 -21.73
CA PRO A 192 18.73 23.94 -22.33
C PRO A 192 18.42 24.98 -21.27
N ASP A 193 18.94 26.21 -21.45
CA ASP A 193 18.66 27.37 -20.60
C ASP A 193 17.17 27.75 -20.65
N ALA A 194 16.34 26.91 -20.05
CA ALA A 194 14.91 27.13 -19.96
C ALA A 194 14.54 27.57 -18.55
N PRO A 195 13.65 28.56 -18.37
CA PRO A 195 13.24 29.04 -17.06
C PRO A 195 12.47 28.02 -16.22
N ARG A 196 12.11 26.87 -16.80
CA ARG A 196 11.51 25.71 -16.11
C ARG A 196 11.98 24.41 -16.76
N ILE A 197 12.57 23.57 -15.93
CA ILE A 197 12.92 22.21 -16.32
C ILE A 197 11.62 21.38 -16.34
N ASP A 198 11.29 20.77 -17.48
CA ASP A 198 10.23 19.76 -17.53
C ASP A 198 10.73 18.48 -16.84
N PHE A 199 10.06 18.15 -15.74
CA PHE A 199 10.38 16.94 -14.98
C PHE A 199 10.23 15.65 -15.81
N GLY A 200 9.34 15.65 -16.80
CA GLY A 200 9.16 14.52 -17.72
C GLY A 200 10.38 14.31 -18.64
N GLU A 201 10.95 15.39 -19.15
CA GLU A 201 12.16 15.38 -19.98
C GLU A 201 13.40 14.99 -19.14
N LEU A 202 13.55 15.58 -17.95
CA LEU A 202 14.60 15.20 -17.02
C LEU A 202 14.54 13.70 -16.67
N LEU A 203 13.37 13.20 -16.36
CA LEU A 203 13.17 11.78 -16.05
C LEU A 203 13.45 10.88 -17.26
N ALA A 204 13.13 11.34 -18.49
CA ALA A 204 13.44 10.60 -19.71
C ALA A 204 14.96 10.52 -19.94
N ALA A 205 15.67 11.62 -19.79
CA ALA A 205 17.13 11.67 -19.90
C ALA A 205 17.80 10.76 -18.84
N LEU A 206 17.39 10.89 -17.59
CA LEU A 206 17.91 10.11 -16.47
C LEU A 206 17.70 8.59 -16.66
N THR A 207 16.53 8.18 -17.13
CA THR A 207 16.24 6.76 -17.35
C THR A 207 16.91 6.18 -18.60
N ALA A 208 17.32 7.03 -19.54
CA ALA A 208 18.06 6.64 -20.73
C ALA A 208 19.57 6.56 -20.49
N ASP A 209 20.09 7.15 -19.40
CA ASP A 209 21.53 7.20 -19.14
C ASP A 209 22.10 5.80 -18.90
N GLY A 210 23.04 5.39 -19.76
CA GLY A 210 23.59 4.03 -19.75
C GLY A 210 24.59 3.78 -18.62
N GLU A 211 25.32 4.81 -18.16
CA GLU A 211 26.28 4.67 -17.07
C GLU A 211 25.55 4.55 -15.72
N ARG A 212 24.55 5.40 -15.50
CA ARG A 212 23.66 5.31 -14.35
C ARG A 212 22.95 3.95 -14.27
N ASN A 213 22.42 3.46 -15.38
CA ASN A 213 21.71 2.18 -15.42
C ASN A 213 22.66 1.01 -15.13
N ARG A 214 23.90 1.03 -15.64
CA ARG A 214 24.92 0.03 -15.29
C ARG A 214 25.24 0.09 -13.80
N ARG A 215 25.43 1.26 -13.22
CA ARG A 215 25.69 1.42 -11.79
C ARG A 215 24.57 0.80 -10.94
N ILE A 216 23.30 1.08 -11.26
CA ILE A 216 22.14 0.50 -10.55
C ILE A 216 22.19 -1.03 -10.63
N VAL A 217 22.47 -1.59 -11.81
CA VAL A 217 22.49 -3.05 -12.03
C VAL A 217 23.66 -3.69 -11.31
N ASP A 218 24.83 -3.07 -11.29
CA ASP A 218 26.03 -3.62 -10.62
C ASP A 218 25.83 -3.64 -9.09
N ASP A 219 25.30 -2.56 -8.50
CA ASP A 219 24.93 -2.52 -7.08
C ASP A 219 23.87 -3.58 -6.73
N LEU A 220 22.85 -3.72 -7.60
CA LEU A 220 21.81 -4.73 -7.44
C LEU A 220 22.40 -6.15 -7.50
N ARG A 221 23.23 -6.44 -8.48
CA ARG A 221 23.86 -7.76 -8.68
C ARG A 221 24.70 -8.17 -7.45
N ALA A 222 25.55 -7.28 -6.95
CA ALA A 222 26.35 -7.53 -5.77
C ALA A 222 25.49 -7.88 -4.53
N LEU A 223 24.35 -7.22 -4.35
CA LEU A 223 23.45 -7.47 -3.23
C LEU A 223 22.59 -8.73 -3.40
N LEU A 224 22.25 -9.10 -4.64
CA LEU A 224 21.59 -10.38 -4.95
C LEU A 224 22.55 -11.56 -4.72
N GLU A 225 23.83 -11.41 -5.05
CA GLU A 225 24.88 -12.40 -4.77
C GLU A 225 25.12 -12.57 -3.26
N ALA A 226 24.96 -11.49 -2.49
CA ALA A 226 24.95 -11.53 -1.03
C ALA A 226 23.68 -12.16 -0.42
N GLY A 227 22.80 -12.77 -1.23
CA GLY A 227 21.62 -13.51 -0.79
C GLY A 227 20.40 -12.64 -0.49
N ARG A 228 20.39 -11.36 -0.86
CA ARG A 228 19.20 -10.50 -0.64
C ARG A 228 18.16 -10.75 -1.72
N GLN A 229 16.88 -10.62 -1.35
CA GLN A 229 15.79 -10.45 -2.30
C GLN A 229 15.46 -8.97 -2.44
N ALA A 230 15.21 -8.52 -3.68
CA ALA A 230 15.06 -7.12 -4.01
C ALA A 230 13.70 -6.76 -4.65
N ILE A 231 13.25 -5.53 -4.40
CA ILE A 231 12.26 -4.83 -5.23
C ILE A 231 12.96 -3.64 -5.86
N VAL A 232 12.84 -3.49 -7.17
CA VAL A 232 13.34 -2.34 -7.94
C VAL A 232 12.16 -1.52 -8.42
N LEU A 233 12.11 -0.24 -8.05
CA LEU A 233 11.04 0.67 -8.38
C LEU A 233 11.47 1.74 -9.36
N SER A 234 10.65 1.98 -10.39
CA SER A 234 10.82 3.08 -11.32
C SER A 234 9.48 3.70 -11.70
N ALA A 235 9.53 4.99 -12.06
CA ALA A 235 8.39 5.73 -12.61
C ALA A 235 8.12 5.39 -14.09
N ARG A 236 9.04 4.73 -14.79
CA ARG A 236 8.96 4.41 -16.22
C ARG A 236 9.08 2.90 -16.43
N ILE A 237 8.12 2.32 -17.16
CA ILE A 237 8.12 0.88 -17.48
C ILE A 237 9.33 0.51 -18.36
N ALA A 238 9.59 1.31 -19.41
CA ALA A 238 10.75 1.09 -20.28
C ALA A 238 12.09 1.09 -19.53
N HIS A 239 12.19 1.85 -18.43
CA HIS A 239 13.37 1.82 -17.56
C HIS A 239 13.48 0.50 -16.79
N LEU A 240 12.36 -0.03 -16.27
CA LEU A 240 12.34 -1.34 -15.61
C LEU A 240 12.74 -2.45 -16.59
N GLU A 241 12.22 -2.41 -17.81
CA GLU A 241 12.57 -3.35 -18.89
C GLU A 241 14.09 -3.29 -19.18
N ARG A 242 14.63 -2.09 -19.31
CA ARG A 242 16.05 -1.88 -19.56
C ARG A 242 16.94 -2.38 -18.42
N LEU A 243 16.59 -2.10 -17.17
CA LEU A 243 17.33 -2.59 -16.02
C LEU A 243 17.27 -4.13 -15.90
N MET A 244 16.10 -4.71 -16.18
CA MET A 244 15.92 -6.17 -16.18
C MET A 244 16.76 -6.84 -17.29
N GLU A 245 16.77 -6.27 -18.50
CA GLU A 245 17.61 -6.72 -19.60
C GLU A 245 19.12 -6.67 -19.25
N LEU A 246 19.58 -5.54 -18.69
CA LEU A 246 20.97 -5.37 -18.27
C LEU A 246 21.37 -6.32 -17.13
N LEU A 247 20.44 -6.63 -16.23
CA LEU A 247 20.68 -7.58 -15.16
C LEU A 247 20.92 -9.01 -15.70
N GLY A 248 20.10 -9.42 -16.68
CA GLY A 248 20.23 -10.72 -17.34
C GLY A 248 20.03 -11.90 -16.39
N ASP A 249 19.16 -11.77 -15.38
CA ASP A 249 18.91 -12.79 -14.36
C ASP A 249 17.59 -13.51 -14.61
N ASP A 250 17.62 -14.83 -14.80
CA ASP A 250 16.41 -15.67 -14.98
C ASP A 250 15.50 -15.67 -13.75
N GLY A 251 16.02 -15.33 -12.58
CA GLY A 251 15.28 -15.11 -11.34
C GLY A 251 14.62 -13.74 -11.24
N ALA A 252 14.65 -12.92 -12.30
CA ALA A 252 13.96 -11.64 -12.35
C ALA A 252 12.49 -11.81 -12.74
N ARG A 253 11.61 -11.02 -12.10
CA ARG A 253 10.20 -10.89 -12.45
C ARG A 253 9.85 -9.42 -12.60
N MET A 254 8.87 -9.13 -13.45
CA MET A 254 8.37 -7.76 -13.61
C MET A 254 6.85 -7.75 -13.50
N ILE A 255 6.34 -6.75 -12.79
CA ILE A 255 4.91 -6.46 -12.70
C ILE A 255 4.65 -4.98 -12.99
N THR A 256 3.64 -4.72 -13.78
CA THR A 256 3.19 -3.37 -14.15
C THR A 256 1.68 -3.26 -13.99
N GLY A 257 1.12 -2.06 -14.19
CA GLY A 257 -0.33 -1.88 -14.19
C GLY A 257 -1.05 -2.70 -15.27
N ALA A 258 -0.36 -3.08 -16.35
CA ALA A 258 -0.90 -3.91 -17.44
C ALA A 258 -0.78 -5.42 -17.18
N THR A 259 -0.02 -5.84 -16.16
CA THR A 259 0.17 -7.27 -15.84
C THR A 259 -1.13 -7.90 -15.39
N ARG A 260 -1.50 -9.01 -16.02
CA ARG A 260 -2.75 -9.73 -15.71
C ARG A 260 -2.73 -10.26 -14.26
N PRO A 261 -3.88 -10.33 -13.58
CA PRO A 261 -3.95 -10.77 -12.18
C PRO A 261 -3.30 -12.14 -11.92
N ARG A 262 -3.46 -13.09 -12.86
CA ARG A 262 -2.84 -14.43 -12.76
C ARG A 262 -1.32 -14.38 -12.83
N GLU A 263 -0.77 -13.59 -13.75
CA GLU A 263 0.68 -13.42 -13.92
C GLU A 263 1.28 -12.69 -12.71
N ARG A 264 0.59 -11.64 -12.21
CA ARG A 264 0.98 -10.94 -11.00
C ARG A 264 1.05 -11.89 -9.81
N LYS A 265 0.04 -12.74 -9.63
CA LYS A 265 0.01 -13.73 -8.56
C LYS A 265 1.18 -14.71 -8.67
N ALA A 266 1.45 -15.23 -9.87
CA ALA A 266 2.56 -16.14 -10.12
C ALA A 266 3.93 -15.49 -9.80
N ALA A 267 4.16 -14.24 -10.22
CA ALA A 267 5.39 -13.52 -9.90
C ALA A 267 5.59 -13.32 -8.39
N LEU A 268 4.52 -13.03 -7.64
CA LEU A 268 4.59 -12.89 -6.18
C LEU A 268 4.82 -14.25 -5.49
N GLU A 269 4.22 -15.33 -5.99
CA GLU A 269 4.46 -16.69 -5.50
C GLU A 269 5.90 -17.14 -5.78
N ASP A 270 6.49 -16.78 -6.94
CA ASP A 270 7.88 -17.04 -7.24
C ASP A 270 8.83 -16.32 -6.28
N MET A 271 8.55 -15.05 -5.97
CA MET A 271 9.30 -14.29 -4.97
C MET A 271 9.17 -14.91 -3.57
N ALA A 272 7.95 -15.24 -3.15
CA ALA A 272 7.71 -15.82 -1.83
C ALA A 272 8.37 -17.19 -1.64
N ALA A 273 8.46 -17.99 -2.71
CA ALA A 273 9.10 -19.30 -2.73
C ALA A 273 10.64 -19.24 -2.96
N GLY A 274 11.21 -18.05 -3.15
CA GLY A 274 12.64 -17.89 -3.44
C GLY A 274 13.05 -18.31 -4.86
N ARG A 275 12.11 -18.64 -5.75
CA ARG A 275 12.37 -18.93 -7.17
C ARG A 275 12.75 -17.68 -7.95
N ALA A 276 12.23 -16.53 -7.52
CA ALA A 276 12.65 -15.24 -8.02
C ALA A 276 13.38 -14.46 -6.93
N ARG A 277 14.44 -13.74 -7.32
CA ARG A 277 15.31 -12.98 -6.43
C ARG A 277 15.05 -11.48 -6.50
N VAL A 278 14.53 -11.01 -7.62
CA VAL A 278 14.25 -9.59 -7.85
C VAL A 278 12.92 -9.39 -8.55
N LEU A 279 12.17 -8.39 -8.05
CA LEU A 279 10.91 -7.95 -8.61
C LEU A 279 11.03 -6.51 -9.10
N PHE A 280 10.90 -6.28 -10.39
CA PHE A 280 10.79 -4.97 -11.00
C PHE A 280 9.34 -4.52 -10.99
N ALA A 281 9.04 -3.34 -10.45
CA ALA A 281 7.67 -2.84 -10.36
C ALA A 281 7.58 -1.32 -10.50
N SER A 282 6.45 -0.83 -10.96
CA SER A 282 6.17 0.60 -10.92
C SER A 282 5.82 1.06 -9.50
N TYR A 283 6.10 2.32 -9.17
CA TYR A 283 5.78 2.91 -7.86
C TYR A 283 4.30 2.74 -7.46
N ASN A 284 3.38 2.82 -8.41
CA ASN A 284 1.95 2.64 -8.11
C ASN A 284 1.63 1.24 -7.58
N LEU A 285 2.31 0.21 -8.05
CA LEU A 285 2.13 -1.15 -7.56
C LEU A 285 2.77 -1.38 -6.19
N ALA A 286 3.83 -0.64 -5.87
CA ALA A 286 4.42 -0.68 -4.54
C ALA A 286 3.47 -0.14 -3.46
N LYS A 287 2.56 0.77 -3.81
CA LYS A 287 1.49 1.23 -2.91
C LYS A 287 0.51 0.10 -2.58
N GLU A 288 0.18 -0.74 -3.56
CA GLU A 288 -0.96 -1.64 -3.52
C GLU A 288 -0.51 -3.11 -3.63
N GLY A 289 -0.54 -3.82 -2.53
CA GLY A 289 -0.64 -5.28 -2.58
C GLY A 289 0.64 -6.11 -2.73
N LEU A 290 1.84 -5.55 -2.59
CA LEU A 290 3.05 -6.35 -2.52
C LEU A 290 3.29 -6.87 -1.09
N ASP A 291 2.89 -8.09 -0.79
CA ASP A 291 3.16 -8.75 0.50
C ASP A 291 4.29 -9.76 0.33
N LEU A 292 5.52 -9.30 0.51
CA LEU A 292 6.75 -10.08 0.30
C LEU A 292 7.68 -9.95 1.53
N PRO A 293 7.41 -10.68 2.61
CA PRO A 293 8.17 -10.57 3.87
C PRO A 293 9.66 -10.94 3.72
N GLY A 294 10.02 -11.79 2.74
CA GLY A 294 11.41 -12.16 2.45
C GLY A 294 12.26 -11.05 1.83
N VAL A 295 11.64 -10.05 1.21
CA VAL A 295 12.37 -8.96 0.55
C VAL A 295 13.07 -8.07 1.58
N SER A 296 14.39 -7.90 1.41
CA SER A 296 15.26 -7.14 2.30
C SER A 296 15.96 -5.96 1.62
N LEU A 297 15.78 -5.79 0.31
CA LEU A 297 16.37 -4.71 -0.48
C LEU A 297 15.30 -3.96 -1.27
N LEU A 298 15.31 -2.64 -1.18
CA LEU A 298 14.51 -1.74 -2.01
C LEU A 298 15.44 -0.84 -2.80
N VAL A 299 15.28 -0.82 -4.11
CA VAL A 299 16.03 0.05 -5.02
C VAL A 299 15.07 1.10 -5.58
N LEU A 300 15.31 2.36 -5.28
CA LEU A 300 14.60 3.51 -5.83
C LEU A 300 15.34 3.99 -7.08
N ALA A 301 15.03 3.39 -8.24
CA ALA A 301 15.78 3.63 -9.47
C ALA A 301 15.46 4.98 -10.14
N THR A 302 14.43 5.69 -9.71
CA THR A 302 14.07 7.04 -10.18
C THR A 302 13.57 7.91 -9.03
N PRO A 303 13.73 9.23 -9.10
CA PRO A 303 13.17 10.15 -8.11
C PRO A 303 11.65 9.98 -7.96
N GLN A 304 11.16 10.09 -6.72
CA GLN A 304 9.74 10.04 -6.39
C GLN A 304 9.36 11.21 -5.45
N ARG A 305 8.41 12.05 -5.89
CA ARG A 305 7.97 13.22 -5.11
C ARG A 305 6.98 12.88 -3.99
N ASP A 306 6.19 11.81 -4.17
CA ASP A 306 5.16 11.42 -3.20
C ASP A 306 5.80 10.62 -2.05
N GLN A 307 6.00 11.29 -0.93
CA GLN A 307 6.54 10.66 0.29
C GLN A 307 5.70 9.50 0.80
N ALA A 308 4.39 9.49 0.56
CA ALA A 308 3.54 8.39 1.00
C ALA A 308 3.86 7.10 0.24
N VAL A 309 4.18 7.22 -1.05
CA VAL A 309 4.64 6.09 -1.89
C VAL A 309 5.92 5.49 -1.36
N ILE A 310 6.92 6.34 -1.08
CA ILE A 310 8.21 5.92 -0.55
C ILE A 310 8.01 5.23 0.81
N ARG A 311 7.27 5.86 1.73
CA ARG A 311 6.99 5.28 3.06
C ARG A 311 6.29 3.94 2.98
N GLN A 312 5.34 3.77 2.06
CA GLN A 312 4.65 2.49 1.86
C GLN A 312 5.59 1.43 1.29
N ALA A 313 6.42 1.78 0.31
CA ALA A 313 7.41 0.87 -0.28
C ALA A 313 8.45 0.42 0.76
N VAL A 314 9.02 1.37 1.51
CA VAL A 314 9.97 1.10 2.60
C VAL A 314 9.31 0.25 3.69
N GLY A 315 8.09 0.56 4.09
CA GLY A 315 7.33 -0.21 5.09
C GLY A 315 7.14 -1.68 4.73
N ARG A 316 7.18 -2.04 3.45
CA ARG A 316 7.08 -3.43 3.00
C ARG A 316 8.35 -4.22 3.28
N ILE A 317 9.52 -3.62 3.06
CA ILE A 317 10.79 -4.26 3.36
C ILE A 317 11.15 -4.22 4.84
N MET A 318 10.42 -3.47 5.66
CA MET A 318 10.58 -3.43 7.12
C MET A 318 9.91 -4.61 7.84
N ARG A 319 9.07 -5.37 7.17
CA ARG A 319 8.42 -6.54 7.78
C ARG A 319 9.46 -7.59 8.17
N PRO A 320 9.39 -8.12 9.38
CA PRO A 320 10.24 -9.25 9.76
C PRO A 320 9.91 -10.47 8.89
N GLY A 321 10.92 -11.25 8.58
CA GLY A 321 10.76 -12.47 7.80
C GLY A 321 11.86 -13.48 8.15
N PRO A 322 11.67 -14.77 7.83
CA PRO A 322 12.67 -15.79 8.09
C PRO A 322 14.02 -15.44 7.43
N GLY A 323 15.11 -15.48 8.21
CA GLY A 323 16.47 -15.21 7.72
C GLY A 323 16.78 -13.75 7.41
N LYS A 324 15.87 -12.82 7.68
CA LYS A 324 16.04 -11.40 7.36
C LYS A 324 16.80 -10.67 8.47
N ALA A 325 18.09 -10.41 8.26
CA ALA A 325 18.95 -9.71 9.20
C ALA A 325 18.76 -8.18 9.21
N GLY A 326 18.17 -7.59 8.15
CA GLY A 326 18.01 -6.14 8.03
C GLY A 326 17.27 -5.75 6.75
N ALA A 327 16.89 -4.49 6.66
CA ALA A 327 16.31 -3.88 5.45
C ALA A 327 17.27 -2.82 4.92
N LEU A 328 17.48 -2.80 3.61
CA LEU A 328 18.35 -1.85 2.92
C LEU A 328 17.56 -1.12 1.83
N VAL A 329 17.70 0.18 1.78
CA VAL A 329 17.19 1.02 0.70
C VAL A 329 18.37 1.62 -0.05
N LEU A 330 18.43 1.43 -1.36
CA LEU A 330 19.32 2.16 -2.24
C LEU A 330 18.53 3.30 -2.90
N ASP A 331 18.96 4.52 -2.70
CA ASP A 331 18.39 5.72 -3.31
C ASP A 331 19.46 6.42 -4.13
N TYR A 332 19.23 6.60 -5.43
CA TYR A 332 20.20 7.17 -6.36
C TYR A 332 19.96 8.66 -6.48
N VAL A 333 21.00 9.42 -6.13
CA VAL A 333 21.05 10.87 -6.17
C VAL A 333 21.77 11.33 -7.44
N ASP A 334 21.13 12.21 -8.19
CA ASP A 334 21.57 12.70 -9.49
C ASP A 334 21.80 14.21 -9.48
#